data_a731bdfd26c83e2f4ceb12111f58a357
#
_entry.id   a731bdfd26c83e2f4ceb12111f58a357
#
_cell.length_a   1.000
_cell.length_b   1.000
_cell.length_c   1.000
_cell.angle_alpha   90.00
_cell.angle_beta   90.00
_cell.angle_gamma   90.00
#
_symmetry.space_group_name_H-M   'P 1'
#
loop_
_entity.id
_entity.type
_entity.pdbx_description
1 polymer ?
#
loop_
_entity_poly.entity_id
_entity_poly.type
_entity_poly.pdbx_seq_one_letter_code
_entity_poly.pdbx_strand_id
1 'polypeptide(L)'
;MNRKTLVLPLTAALLTPVLAGCGDDSASKAIVVGTTDQFVATTDAPAPLDPAYAYDTGAWNILRQTVQTLMHVPRGGGRPVPEAAQSCAFTDKESESYRCELRSGLTFADGTPVTADDVKFSVERVLAIKSDNGTAALLAGIDTVETKGDREVIFHLKTPDATFPYKISTPVAGILSKDKYDGKALRKGFEVDGSGPYTLKAEVAGDKVTKFVFTKNAHYKGDITMRNDKVELRPFDDAASMDKALRDDSIDVAGRAMSQAQIKDHTEKPEDGINLTEVPGLEIRYLGFNTKAPAVKDKAVRQAMASVVDRGALVSKVYGPTAEPLYSLIPSSVTGHATSFIDTYGEPDTAKAAKILRDAGVQTPVKVTLHYTTDHYGSETAQEFEALRGQLNASKLFDVQIQGTEWAKFRPAQKRGDYAVYGLGWFPDYPDPDNYVAPFLDSDNFLNTPYVNQSVRDRLIPQSRREADRTAATPVFEQIQKIVAKDVPILPLWQGKQYVAARDDITGVEWSLNTSSDLLLWELGRGTA
;
A
#
# COMPACT_ATOMS: atom_id res chain seq x y z
N MET A 1 66.38 72.50 45.40
CA MET A 1 66.68 71.11 44.98
C MET A 1 65.41 70.34 45.01
N ASN A 2 64.70 70.35 43.85
CA ASN A 2 63.38 69.80 43.70
C ASN A 2 63.42 68.40 43.12
N ARG A 3 62.97 67.42 43.87
CA ARG A 3 62.66 66.05 43.34
C ARG A 3 61.22 66.04 42.83
N LYS A 4 61.08 65.87 41.53
CA LYS A 4 59.79 65.61 40.90
C LYS A 4 59.52 64.11 40.95
N THR A 5 58.46 63.71 41.64
CA THR A 5 57.89 62.38 41.65
C THR A 5 57.01 62.17 40.41
N LEU A 6 57.37 61.19 39.61
CA LEU A 6 56.57 60.79 38.43
C LEU A 6 55.55 59.75 38.91
N VAL A 7 54.27 60.08 38.74
CA VAL A 7 53.14 59.12 39.00
C VAL A 7 52.72 58.54 37.64
N LEU A 8 52.91 57.22 37.45
CA LEU A 8 52.34 56.48 36.35
C LEU A 8 50.92 56.05 36.72
N PRO A 9 49.91 56.21 35.83
CA PRO A 9 48.61 55.58 36.04
C PRO A 9 48.64 54.13 35.61
N LEU A 10 48.21 53.24 36.53
CA LEU A 10 47.96 51.81 36.32
C LEU A 10 46.63 51.66 35.58
N THR A 11 46.64 51.37 34.31
CA THR A 11 45.45 51.00 33.55
C THR A 11 45.14 49.51 33.85
N ALA A 12 44.11 49.26 34.62
CA ALA A 12 43.52 47.94 34.82
C ALA A 12 42.79 47.50 33.55
N ALA A 13 43.35 46.54 32.81
CA ALA A 13 42.63 45.91 31.71
C ALA A 13 41.65 44.89 32.30
N LEU A 14 40.37 45.19 32.23
CA LEU A 14 39.28 44.26 32.46
C LEU A 14 39.23 43.24 31.28
N LEU A 15 39.77 42.05 31.50
CA LEU A 15 39.51 40.86 30.67
C LEU A 15 38.08 40.40 30.97
N THR A 16 37.15 40.76 30.11
CA THR A 16 35.87 40.07 30.01
C THR A 16 36.07 38.72 29.32
N PRO A 17 35.72 37.60 29.94
CA PRO A 17 35.67 36.34 29.19
C PRO A 17 34.52 36.46 28.18
N VAL A 18 34.83 36.45 26.87
CA VAL A 18 33.88 36.14 25.81
C VAL A 18 33.53 34.69 25.98
N LEU A 19 32.42 34.42 26.66
CA LEU A 19 31.71 33.17 26.51
C LEU A 19 31.31 33.06 25.03
N ALA A 20 32.18 32.39 24.25
CA ALA A 20 31.74 31.83 22.98
C ALA A 20 30.64 30.81 23.34
N GLY A 21 29.41 31.25 23.29
CA GLY A 21 28.26 30.37 23.23
C GLY A 21 28.44 29.52 21.97
N CYS A 22 28.87 28.26 22.16
CA CYS A 22 28.51 27.25 21.18
C CYS A 22 26.99 27.25 21.13
N GLY A 23 26.45 28.01 20.18
CA GLY A 23 25.13 27.76 19.71
C GLY A 23 25.13 26.33 19.19
N ASP A 24 24.44 25.46 19.89
CA ASP A 24 24.01 24.19 19.35
C ASP A 24 23.16 24.50 18.11
N ASP A 25 23.81 24.63 16.97
CA ASP A 25 23.19 24.42 15.66
C ASP A 25 22.99 22.91 15.47
N SER A 26 22.31 22.28 16.41
CA SER A 26 21.67 20.99 16.20
C SER A 26 20.31 21.22 15.51
N ALA A 27 20.33 21.90 14.38
CA ALA A 27 19.33 21.63 13.35
C ALA A 27 19.47 20.14 13.05
N SER A 28 18.51 19.33 13.50
CA SER A 28 18.58 17.87 13.37
C SER A 28 18.85 17.57 11.88
N LYS A 29 19.97 16.87 11.62
CA LYS A 29 20.34 16.50 10.25
C LYS A 29 19.14 15.77 9.64
N ALA A 30 18.69 16.18 8.47
CA ALA A 30 17.58 15.53 7.78
C ALA A 30 17.84 14.04 7.61
N ILE A 31 16.83 13.21 7.81
CA ILE A 31 16.89 11.79 7.48
C ILE A 31 16.67 11.67 5.98
N VAL A 32 17.57 10.99 5.28
CA VAL A 32 17.52 10.82 3.83
C VAL A 32 17.03 9.42 3.49
N VAL A 33 15.86 9.34 2.86
CA VAL A 33 15.22 8.08 2.46
C VAL A 33 15.33 7.92 0.95
N GLY A 34 15.81 6.78 0.49
CA GLY A 34 15.81 6.39 -0.91
C GLY A 34 14.54 5.62 -1.28
N THR A 35 14.07 5.79 -2.51
CA THR A 35 12.98 5.01 -3.11
C THR A 35 13.25 4.77 -4.58
N THR A 36 12.73 3.68 -5.14
CA THR A 36 12.71 3.45 -6.60
C THR A 36 11.42 3.95 -7.26
N ASP A 37 10.47 4.48 -6.47
CA ASP A 37 9.29 5.15 -7.02
C ASP A 37 9.72 6.37 -7.85
N GLN A 38 9.08 6.58 -9.00
CA GLN A 38 9.36 7.69 -9.90
C GLN A 38 8.19 8.69 -9.90
N PHE A 39 8.51 9.97 -9.84
CA PHE A 39 7.52 11.04 -9.79
C PHE A 39 7.73 11.97 -10.98
N VAL A 40 6.78 11.92 -11.92
CA VAL A 40 6.85 12.66 -13.19
C VAL A 40 5.53 13.39 -13.41
N ALA A 41 5.59 14.65 -13.85
CA ALA A 41 4.42 15.44 -14.23
C ALA A 41 4.51 15.82 -15.70
N THR A 42 3.82 15.06 -16.56
CA THR A 42 3.79 15.25 -18.01
C THR A 42 2.43 15.75 -18.49
N THR A 43 2.29 15.97 -19.79
CA THR A 43 1.00 16.28 -20.40
C THR A 43 -0.01 15.15 -20.19
N ASP A 44 0.42 13.87 -20.22
CA ASP A 44 -0.43 12.70 -20.09
C ASP A 44 -0.66 12.30 -18.61
N ALA A 45 0.25 12.69 -17.72
CA ALA A 45 0.17 12.49 -16.27
C ALA A 45 0.37 13.82 -15.53
N PRO A 46 -0.57 14.77 -15.62
CA PRO A 46 -0.31 16.16 -15.23
C PRO A 46 -0.37 16.43 -13.72
N ALA A 47 -0.99 15.54 -12.92
CA ALA A 47 -1.37 15.83 -11.55
C ALA A 47 -1.02 14.67 -10.58
N PRO A 48 0.25 14.22 -10.54
CA PRO A 48 0.64 13.02 -9.81
C PRO A 48 0.38 13.08 -8.30
N LEU A 49 0.26 14.27 -7.71
CA LEU A 49 -0.03 14.47 -6.29
C LEU A 49 -1.43 15.07 -6.01
N ASP A 50 -2.34 15.04 -6.97
CA ASP A 50 -3.74 15.41 -6.71
C ASP A 50 -4.52 14.18 -6.22
N PRO A 51 -5.19 14.20 -5.04
CA PRO A 51 -5.96 13.06 -4.53
C PRO A 51 -7.04 12.54 -5.49
N ALA A 52 -7.57 13.36 -6.40
CA ALA A 52 -8.53 12.93 -7.40
C ALA A 52 -7.89 12.18 -8.59
N TYR A 53 -6.56 12.23 -8.74
CA TYR A 53 -5.80 11.63 -9.84
C TYR A 53 -4.86 10.53 -9.37
N ALA A 54 -4.19 10.74 -8.23
CA ALA A 54 -3.14 9.85 -7.71
C ALA A 54 -3.69 8.46 -7.36
N TYR A 55 -3.17 7.44 -8.02
CA TYR A 55 -3.48 6.03 -7.70
C TYR A 55 -2.27 5.13 -7.92
N ASP A 56 -1.23 5.43 -7.21
CA ASP A 56 -0.07 4.55 -7.06
C ASP A 56 0.49 4.71 -5.64
N THR A 57 1.21 3.70 -5.17
CA THR A 57 1.73 3.65 -3.80
C THR A 57 2.72 4.79 -3.53
N GLY A 58 3.55 5.16 -4.50
CA GLY A 58 4.51 6.25 -4.35
C GLY A 58 3.82 7.60 -4.11
N ALA A 59 2.86 7.96 -4.97
CA ALA A 59 2.08 9.20 -4.82
C ALA A 59 1.26 9.21 -3.51
N TRP A 60 0.64 8.10 -3.16
CA TRP A 60 -0.09 7.97 -1.90
C TRP A 60 0.82 8.14 -0.67
N ASN A 61 2.06 7.64 -0.74
CA ASN A 61 3.05 7.84 0.32
C ASN A 61 3.41 9.32 0.50
N ILE A 62 3.48 10.11 -0.57
CA ILE A 62 3.69 11.56 -0.47
C ILE A 62 2.46 12.25 0.13
N LEU A 63 1.27 11.91 -0.38
CA LEU A 63 0.02 12.51 0.09
C LEU A 63 -0.24 12.21 1.57
N ARG A 64 0.06 11.00 2.03
CA ARG A 64 -0.08 10.61 3.44
C ARG A 64 0.74 11.46 4.41
N GLN A 65 1.89 11.98 3.97
CA GLN A 65 2.71 12.89 4.78
C GLN A 65 2.14 14.32 4.82
N THR A 66 1.36 14.72 3.81
CA THR A 66 1.07 16.12 3.52
C THR A 66 -0.39 16.51 3.68
N VAL A 67 -1.31 15.57 3.52
CA VAL A 67 -2.74 15.80 3.73
C VAL A 67 -3.26 14.93 4.86
N GLN A 68 -4.10 15.47 5.72
CA GLN A 68 -4.85 14.66 6.69
C GLN A 68 -6.07 14.03 6.03
N THR A 69 -6.42 12.87 6.53
CA THR A 69 -7.71 12.23 6.33
C THR A 69 -8.50 12.26 7.64
N LEU A 70 -9.80 12.02 7.62
CA LEU A 70 -10.60 11.96 8.86
C LEU A 70 -10.14 10.85 9.81
N MET A 71 -9.76 9.72 9.23
CA MET A 71 -9.28 8.52 9.91
C MET A 71 -7.92 8.12 9.33
N HIS A 72 -7.09 7.39 10.06
CA HIS A 72 -5.89 6.75 9.53
C HIS A 72 -5.75 5.31 10.03
N VAL A 73 -5.03 4.49 9.28
CA VAL A 73 -4.66 3.13 9.73
C VAL A 73 -3.43 3.25 10.62
N PRO A 74 -3.45 2.74 11.86
CA PRO A 74 -2.30 2.82 12.77
C PRO A 74 -1.10 2.02 12.22
N ARG A 75 0.11 2.33 12.69
CA ARG A 75 1.37 1.71 12.26
C ARG A 75 1.37 0.17 12.31
N GLY A 76 0.68 -0.42 13.28
CA GLY A 76 0.53 -1.87 13.42
C GLY A 76 -0.56 -2.49 12.53
N GLY A 77 -1.20 -1.71 11.65
CA GLY A 77 -2.37 -2.15 10.90
C GLY A 77 -3.65 -2.18 11.76
N GLY A 78 -4.65 -2.94 11.32
CA GLY A 78 -5.91 -3.09 12.05
C GLY A 78 -6.96 -2.03 11.69
N ARG A 79 -7.84 -1.72 12.65
CA ARG A 79 -8.96 -0.79 12.41
C ARG A 79 -8.47 0.66 12.31
N PRO A 80 -9.02 1.45 11.37
CA PRO A 80 -8.74 2.87 11.32
C PRO A 80 -9.11 3.58 12.62
N VAL A 81 -8.27 4.54 13.01
CA VAL A 81 -8.45 5.39 14.18
C VAL A 81 -8.62 6.85 13.76
N PRO A 82 -9.24 7.70 14.59
CA PRO A 82 -9.42 9.11 14.27
C PRO A 82 -8.09 9.83 14.04
N GLU A 83 -8.02 10.68 12.99
CA GLU A 83 -6.87 11.54 12.66
C GLU A 83 -7.24 13.02 12.69
N ALA A 84 -7.74 13.61 11.61
CA ALA A 84 -8.32 14.96 11.63
C ALA A 84 -9.64 14.98 12.42
N ALA A 85 -10.35 13.86 12.46
CA ALA A 85 -11.49 13.72 13.34
C ALA A 85 -11.05 13.50 14.80
N GLN A 86 -11.84 14.01 15.73
CA GLN A 86 -11.79 13.67 17.15
C GLN A 86 -12.49 12.33 17.40
N SER A 87 -13.56 12.07 16.66
CA SER A 87 -14.33 10.83 16.73
C SER A 87 -15.06 10.56 15.43
N CYS A 88 -15.22 9.29 15.09
CA CYS A 88 -16.07 8.83 14.00
C CYS A 88 -16.76 7.53 14.40
N ALA A 89 -18.03 7.36 13.99
CA ALA A 89 -18.78 6.13 14.19
C ALA A 89 -19.94 5.99 13.20
N PHE A 90 -20.39 4.77 12.93
CA PHE A 90 -21.70 4.54 12.34
C PHE A 90 -22.79 4.97 13.32
N THR A 91 -23.82 5.63 12.81
CA THR A 91 -24.97 6.11 13.59
C THR A 91 -26.17 5.17 13.50
N ASP A 92 -26.10 4.15 12.66
CA ASP A 92 -27.10 3.11 12.46
C ASP A 92 -26.49 1.71 12.58
N LYS A 93 -27.34 0.66 12.52
CA LYS A 93 -26.92 -0.75 12.60
C LYS A 93 -26.63 -1.37 11.24
N GLU A 94 -26.96 -0.67 10.16
CA GLU A 94 -26.83 -1.18 8.79
C GLU A 94 -25.53 -0.74 8.13
N SER A 95 -24.74 0.12 8.80
CA SER A 95 -23.50 0.72 8.28
C SER A 95 -23.74 1.59 7.03
N GLU A 96 -24.82 2.40 7.04
CA GLU A 96 -25.21 3.29 5.96
C GLU A 96 -25.03 4.77 6.27
N SER A 97 -24.85 5.13 7.56
CA SER A 97 -24.63 6.51 8.00
C SER A 97 -23.40 6.59 8.90
N TYR A 98 -22.39 7.32 8.47
CA TYR A 98 -21.13 7.47 9.18
C TYR A 98 -20.89 8.93 9.56
N ARG A 99 -20.80 9.20 10.86
CA ARG A 99 -20.63 10.55 11.41
C ARG A 99 -19.25 10.73 11.98
N CYS A 100 -18.61 11.87 11.63
CA CYS A 100 -17.34 12.31 12.18
C CYS A 100 -17.46 13.70 12.80
N GLU A 101 -16.74 13.93 13.88
CA GLU A 101 -16.54 15.25 14.48
C GLU A 101 -15.06 15.63 14.36
N LEU A 102 -14.76 16.77 13.73
CA LEU A 102 -13.41 17.29 13.58
C LEU A 102 -12.82 17.71 14.93
N ARG A 103 -11.51 17.59 15.09
CA ARG A 103 -10.76 18.16 16.21
C ARG A 103 -10.93 19.68 16.24
N SER A 104 -10.93 20.26 17.43
CA SER A 104 -10.99 21.72 17.56
C SER A 104 -9.68 22.40 17.12
N GLY A 105 -9.80 23.49 16.39
CA GLY A 105 -8.68 24.33 15.99
C GLY A 105 -7.75 23.67 14.98
N LEU A 106 -8.25 22.77 14.14
CA LEU A 106 -7.53 22.27 12.96
C LEU A 106 -7.22 23.42 12.00
N THR A 107 -6.02 23.39 11.42
CA THR A 107 -5.61 24.36 10.40
C THR A 107 -4.83 23.67 9.30
N PHE A 108 -4.89 24.21 8.11
CA PHE A 108 -3.94 23.92 7.05
C PHE A 108 -2.54 24.42 7.42
N ALA A 109 -1.53 24.04 6.66
CA ALA A 109 -0.14 24.41 6.91
C ALA A 109 0.12 25.92 6.87
N ASP A 110 -0.73 26.70 6.20
CA ASP A 110 -0.69 28.16 6.19
C ASP A 110 -1.42 28.83 7.35
N GLY A 111 -1.99 28.05 8.26
CA GLY A 111 -2.73 28.54 9.42
C GLY A 111 -4.22 28.81 9.17
N THR A 112 -4.74 28.68 7.94
CA THR A 112 -6.18 28.81 7.67
C THR A 112 -6.97 27.66 8.29
N PRO A 113 -8.18 27.90 8.84
CA PRO A 113 -8.97 26.85 9.48
C PRO A 113 -9.35 25.71 8.52
N VAL A 114 -9.33 24.48 9.03
CA VAL A 114 -9.95 23.31 8.37
C VAL A 114 -11.37 23.16 8.94
N THR A 115 -12.35 23.06 8.07
CA THR A 115 -13.77 22.96 8.43
C THR A 115 -14.44 21.72 7.84
N ALA A 116 -15.63 21.41 8.33
CA ALA A 116 -16.49 20.35 7.77
C ALA A 116 -16.78 20.55 6.28
N ASP A 117 -16.88 21.81 5.83
CA ASP A 117 -17.09 22.13 4.42
C ASP A 117 -15.87 21.81 3.55
N ASP A 118 -14.63 21.87 4.08
CA ASP A 118 -13.44 21.44 3.36
C ASP A 118 -13.43 19.91 3.17
N VAL A 119 -13.89 19.15 4.16
CA VAL A 119 -14.07 17.70 4.05
C VAL A 119 -15.10 17.36 2.98
N LYS A 120 -16.27 17.98 3.03
CA LYS A 120 -17.33 17.83 2.04
C LYS A 120 -16.82 18.17 0.64
N PHE A 121 -16.19 19.32 0.48
CA PHE A 121 -15.60 19.77 -0.77
C PHE A 121 -14.62 18.73 -1.34
N SER A 122 -13.72 18.20 -0.51
CA SER A 122 -12.68 17.26 -0.93
C SER A 122 -13.27 15.99 -1.52
N VAL A 123 -14.26 15.41 -0.84
CA VAL A 123 -14.95 14.19 -1.29
C VAL A 123 -15.77 14.44 -2.55
N GLU A 124 -16.60 15.49 -2.55
CA GLU A 124 -17.43 15.86 -3.71
C GLU A 124 -16.58 16.20 -4.93
N ARG A 125 -15.39 16.83 -4.72
CA ARG A 125 -14.44 17.12 -5.79
C ARG A 125 -13.91 15.85 -6.46
N VAL A 126 -13.49 14.84 -5.68
CA VAL A 126 -13.03 13.55 -6.23
C VAL A 126 -14.13 12.89 -7.06
N LEU A 127 -15.35 12.87 -6.54
CA LEU A 127 -16.51 12.28 -7.22
C LEU A 127 -16.94 13.07 -8.47
N ALA A 128 -16.75 14.41 -8.49
CA ALA A 128 -17.07 15.26 -9.62
C ALA A 128 -16.03 15.18 -10.74
N ILE A 129 -14.73 15.17 -10.41
CA ILE A 129 -13.63 15.04 -11.37
C ILE A 129 -13.62 13.63 -11.97
N LYS A 130 -13.76 12.59 -11.13
CA LYS A 130 -13.86 11.19 -11.55
C LYS A 130 -12.79 10.83 -12.59
N SER A 131 -11.53 11.14 -12.28
CA SER A 131 -10.40 10.87 -13.17
C SER A 131 -10.27 9.39 -13.50
N ASP A 132 -10.01 9.05 -14.76
CA ASP A 132 -9.78 7.66 -15.20
C ASP A 132 -8.54 7.02 -14.54
N ASN A 133 -7.59 7.83 -14.11
CA ASN A 133 -6.40 7.39 -13.36
C ASN A 133 -6.61 7.36 -11.84
N GLY A 134 -7.68 7.97 -11.33
CA GLY A 134 -7.93 8.09 -9.90
C GLY A 134 -8.79 6.98 -9.32
N THR A 135 -8.93 6.98 -8.02
CA THR A 135 -9.70 6.00 -7.23
C THR A 135 -11.06 6.53 -6.76
N ALA A 136 -11.72 7.37 -7.53
CA ALA A 136 -13.08 7.84 -7.20
C ALA A 136 -14.04 6.68 -6.86
N ALA A 137 -13.77 5.48 -7.38
CA ALA A 137 -14.53 4.26 -7.08
C ALA A 137 -14.56 3.92 -5.57
N LEU A 138 -13.52 4.24 -4.80
CA LEU A 138 -13.50 4.01 -3.35
C LEU A 138 -14.55 4.86 -2.61
N LEU A 139 -14.87 6.04 -3.13
CA LEU A 139 -15.86 6.95 -2.56
C LEU A 139 -17.23 6.89 -3.27
N ALA A 140 -17.37 6.09 -4.32
CA ALA A 140 -18.58 6.01 -5.14
C ALA A 140 -19.83 5.49 -4.38
N GLY A 141 -19.63 4.80 -3.26
CA GLY A 141 -20.67 4.37 -2.33
C GLY A 141 -21.34 5.52 -1.56
N ILE A 142 -20.74 6.71 -1.52
CA ILE A 142 -21.33 7.89 -0.88
C ILE A 142 -22.52 8.37 -1.71
N ASP A 143 -23.67 8.56 -1.06
CA ASP A 143 -24.83 9.20 -1.62
C ASP A 143 -24.77 10.72 -1.42
N THR A 144 -24.66 11.16 -0.16
CA THR A 144 -24.58 12.57 0.20
C THR A 144 -23.61 12.79 1.35
N VAL A 145 -23.05 14.01 1.43
CA VAL A 145 -22.26 14.50 2.55
C VAL A 145 -22.96 15.69 3.19
N GLU A 146 -23.39 15.53 4.42
CA GLU A 146 -24.04 16.59 5.23
C GLU A 146 -23.01 17.22 6.16
N THR A 147 -23.05 18.54 6.34
CA THR A 147 -22.25 19.27 7.35
C THR A 147 -23.16 19.94 8.36
N LYS A 148 -22.75 19.93 9.64
CA LYS A 148 -23.44 20.66 10.71
C LYS A 148 -22.44 21.55 11.47
N GLY A 149 -22.55 22.85 11.28
CA GLY A 149 -21.53 23.80 11.73
C GLY A 149 -20.17 23.50 11.11
N ASP A 150 -19.11 23.96 11.76
CA ASP A 150 -17.75 23.89 11.18
C ASP A 150 -17.05 22.55 11.43
N ARG A 151 -17.63 21.64 12.23
CA ARG A 151 -16.90 20.47 12.73
C ARG A 151 -17.59 19.13 12.51
N GLU A 152 -18.87 19.07 12.23
CA GLU A 152 -19.58 17.80 12.06
C GLU A 152 -19.80 17.48 10.59
N VAL A 153 -19.41 16.26 10.21
CA VAL A 153 -19.62 15.71 8.87
C VAL A 153 -20.36 14.38 9.00
N ILE A 154 -21.41 14.20 8.20
CA ILE A 154 -22.17 12.96 8.13
C ILE A 154 -22.18 12.48 6.69
N PHE A 155 -21.69 11.25 6.48
CA PHE A 155 -21.73 10.56 5.20
C PHE A 155 -22.95 9.63 5.17
N HIS A 156 -23.82 9.82 4.19
CA HIS A 156 -24.88 8.90 3.88
C HIS A 156 -24.44 7.99 2.73
N LEU A 157 -24.53 6.68 2.91
CA LEU A 157 -24.08 5.70 1.94
C LEU A 157 -25.27 5.12 1.18
N LYS A 158 -25.08 4.79 -0.09
CA LYS A 158 -26.11 4.19 -0.96
C LYS A 158 -26.51 2.79 -0.53
N THR A 159 -25.57 2.08 0.09
CA THR A 159 -25.72 0.70 0.56
C THR A 159 -24.82 0.49 1.78
N PRO A 160 -25.12 -0.52 2.63
CA PRO A 160 -24.27 -0.86 3.75
C PRO A 160 -22.79 -1.02 3.36
N ASP A 161 -21.90 -0.34 4.08
CA ASP A 161 -20.46 -0.42 3.84
C ASP A 161 -19.63 -0.28 5.13
N ALA A 162 -19.46 -1.37 5.86
CA ALA A 162 -18.63 -1.43 7.05
C ALA A 162 -17.13 -1.18 6.78
N THR A 163 -16.71 -1.16 5.51
CA THR A 163 -15.32 -0.82 5.12
C THR A 163 -15.11 0.67 4.92
N PHE A 164 -16.17 1.48 5.01
CA PHE A 164 -16.12 2.91 4.79
C PHE A 164 -15.05 3.65 5.61
N PRO A 165 -14.82 3.32 6.91
CA PRO A 165 -13.73 3.90 7.69
C PRO A 165 -12.35 3.71 7.07
N TYR A 166 -12.08 2.57 6.44
CA TYR A 166 -10.82 2.31 5.72
C TYR A 166 -10.72 3.16 4.46
N LYS A 167 -11.81 3.28 3.70
CA LYS A 167 -11.85 4.06 2.44
C LYS A 167 -11.55 5.53 2.69
N ILE A 168 -12.13 6.12 3.74
CA ILE A 168 -11.85 7.51 4.12
C ILE A 168 -10.52 7.70 4.88
N SER A 169 -9.77 6.64 5.16
CA SER A 169 -8.40 6.70 5.66
C SER A 169 -7.35 6.66 4.54
N THR A 170 -7.78 6.48 3.29
CA THR A 170 -6.90 6.52 2.12
C THR A 170 -6.69 7.94 1.64
N PRO A 171 -5.56 8.25 0.98
CA PRO A 171 -5.28 9.60 0.47
C PRO A 171 -6.31 10.16 -0.50
N VAL A 172 -7.15 9.32 -1.12
CA VAL A 172 -8.26 9.78 -1.97
C VAL A 172 -9.27 10.65 -1.21
N ALA A 173 -9.41 10.42 0.10
CA ALA A 173 -10.24 11.23 1.00
C ALA A 173 -9.44 12.31 1.76
N GLY A 174 -8.25 12.67 1.26
CA GLY A 174 -7.42 13.73 1.83
C GLY A 174 -8.16 15.07 1.87
N ILE A 175 -8.09 15.76 3.01
CA ILE A 175 -8.79 17.04 3.23
C ILE A 175 -8.01 18.16 2.56
N LEU A 176 -8.66 18.83 1.60
CA LEU A 176 -8.12 19.91 0.79
C LEU A 176 -8.84 21.22 1.10
N SER A 177 -8.13 22.35 1.02
CA SER A 177 -8.73 23.67 1.16
C SER A 177 -9.60 24.01 -0.06
N LYS A 178 -10.89 24.22 0.14
CA LYS A 178 -11.83 24.66 -0.90
C LYS A 178 -11.47 26.03 -1.51
N ASP A 179 -10.65 26.82 -0.81
CA ASP A 179 -10.20 28.14 -1.28
C ASP A 179 -8.96 28.04 -2.19
N LYS A 180 -8.24 26.91 -2.17
CA LYS A 180 -7.00 26.71 -2.95
C LYS A 180 -7.12 25.68 -4.07
N TYR A 181 -8.08 24.78 -4.00
CA TYR A 181 -8.30 23.74 -5.01
C TYR A 181 -9.56 24.04 -5.82
N ASP A 182 -9.45 23.85 -7.13
CA ASP A 182 -10.62 23.92 -8.02
C ASP A 182 -11.48 22.67 -7.83
N GLY A 183 -12.81 22.86 -7.71
CA GLY A 183 -13.76 21.75 -7.49
C GLY A 183 -13.97 20.84 -8.69
N LYS A 184 -13.48 21.22 -9.89
CA LYS A 184 -13.72 20.49 -11.17
C LYS A 184 -12.46 20.26 -11.99
N ALA A 185 -11.32 20.80 -11.57
CA ALA A 185 -10.05 20.67 -12.26
C ALA A 185 -8.97 20.05 -11.39
N LEU A 186 -8.10 19.26 -12.00
CA LEU A 186 -6.92 18.70 -11.35
C LEU A 186 -5.87 19.78 -11.07
N ARG A 187 -5.23 19.70 -9.89
CA ARG A 187 -4.06 20.51 -9.56
C ARG A 187 -2.82 19.86 -10.17
N LYS A 188 -2.22 20.53 -11.16
CA LYS A 188 -1.06 20.02 -11.90
C LYS A 188 0.22 20.15 -11.09
N GLY A 189 1.21 19.29 -11.41
CA GLY A 189 2.54 19.33 -10.81
C GLY A 189 2.60 18.67 -9.43
N PHE A 190 3.53 19.15 -8.59
CA PHE A 190 3.89 18.49 -7.32
C PHE A 190 3.57 19.33 -6.07
N GLU A 191 2.85 20.41 -6.21
CA GLU A 191 2.47 21.24 -5.07
C GLU A 191 1.27 20.64 -4.33
N VAL A 192 1.37 20.58 -3.00
CA VAL A 192 0.30 20.10 -2.11
C VAL A 192 0.11 21.13 -1.00
N ASP A 193 -1.12 21.64 -0.88
CA ASP A 193 -1.59 22.42 0.28
C ASP A 193 -2.47 21.53 1.13
N GLY A 194 -1.95 21.07 2.24
CA GLY A 194 -2.67 20.17 3.15
C GLY A 194 -2.49 20.58 4.60
N SER A 195 -3.04 19.77 5.49
CA SER A 195 -2.95 19.90 6.95
C SER A 195 -2.14 18.77 7.60
N GLY A 196 -1.46 17.95 6.80
CA GLY A 196 -0.73 16.76 7.26
C GLY A 196 0.47 17.07 8.17
N PRO A 197 1.12 16.01 8.70
CA PRO A 197 2.25 16.16 9.61
C PRO A 197 3.44 16.91 9.02
N TYR A 198 3.59 16.92 7.69
CA TYR A 198 4.66 17.65 7.00
C TYR A 198 4.13 18.57 5.92
N THR A 199 4.88 19.65 5.69
CA THR A 199 4.82 20.43 4.46
C THR A 199 5.78 19.85 3.43
N LEU A 200 5.52 20.06 2.14
CA LEU A 200 6.26 19.50 1.03
C LEU A 200 6.93 20.58 0.18
N LYS A 201 8.19 20.32 -0.21
CA LYS A 201 8.85 21.02 -1.30
C LYS A 201 9.42 19.99 -2.26
N ALA A 202 9.04 20.06 -3.54
CA ALA A 202 9.63 19.27 -4.60
C ALA A 202 10.81 20.02 -5.25
N GLU A 203 11.91 19.31 -5.49
CA GLU A 203 12.99 19.74 -6.37
C GLU A 203 12.88 18.94 -7.66
N VAL A 204 12.84 19.64 -8.79
CA VAL A 204 12.55 19.02 -10.09
C VAL A 204 13.63 19.32 -11.10
N ALA A 205 13.89 18.38 -12.01
CA ALA A 205 14.69 18.53 -13.20
C ALA A 205 13.82 18.17 -14.41
N GLY A 206 13.42 19.20 -15.17
CA GLY A 206 12.42 19.03 -16.23
C GLY A 206 11.04 18.69 -15.64
N ASP A 207 10.50 17.54 -16.01
CA ASP A 207 9.22 17.02 -15.56
C ASP A 207 9.34 15.99 -14.40
N LYS A 208 10.58 15.64 -14.00
CA LYS A 208 10.89 14.61 -13.01
C LYS A 208 11.34 15.21 -11.68
N VAL A 209 10.83 14.67 -10.58
CA VAL A 209 11.30 15.01 -9.23
C VAL A 209 12.67 14.38 -8.98
N THR A 210 13.61 15.16 -8.48
CA THR A 210 14.92 14.69 -8.02
C THR A 210 14.98 14.52 -6.51
N LYS A 211 14.13 15.25 -5.78
CA LYS A 211 14.04 15.16 -4.33
C LYS A 211 12.74 15.79 -3.84
N PHE A 212 12.13 15.14 -2.85
CA PHE A 212 11.14 15.77 -1.99
C PHE A 212 11.76 16.14 -0.64
N VAL A 213 11.43 17.31 -0.12
CA VAL A 213 11.80 17.76 1.22
C VAL A 213 10.53 17.89 2.05
N PHE A 214 10.41 17.06 3.05
CA PHE A 214 9.35 17.10 4.06
C PHE A 214 9.87 17.88 5.27
N THR A 215 9.14 18.92 5.67
CA THR A 215 9.44 19.70 6.88
C THR A 215 8.25 19.61 7.81
N LYS A 216 8.50 19.32 9.08
CA LYS A 216 7.48 19.24 10.13
C LYS A 216 6.53 20.43 10.07
N ASN A 217 5.24 20.16 9.98
CA ASN A 217 4.22 21.17 9.96
C ASN A 217 3.95 21.69 11.38
N ALA A 218 4.34 22.94 11.65
CA ALA A 218 4.16 23.56 12.95
C ALA A 218 2.67 23.74 13.34
N HIS A 219 1.78 23.69 12.35
CA HIS A 219 0.32 23.85 12.55
C HIS A 219 -0.41 22.51 12.64
N TYR A 220 0.31 21.38 12.47
CA TYR A 220 -0.31 20.05 12.52
C TYR A 220 -1.00 19.79 13.86
N LYS A 221 -2.22 19.28 13.79
CA LYS A 221 -3.03 18.85 14.95
C LYS A 221 -3.70 17.51 14.62
N GLY A 222 -3.11 16.44 15.08
CA GLY A 222 -3.60 15.06 14.93
C GLY A 222 -2.95 14.16 15.99
N ASP A 223 -3.13 12.85 15.86
CA ASP A 223 -2.56 11.87 16.80
C ASP A 223 -1.15 11.38 16.42
N ILE A 224 -0.66 11.76 15.23
CA ILE A 224 0.66 11.33 14.77
C ILE A 224 1.75 12.12 15.52
N THR A 225 2.65 11.38 16.16
CA THR A 225 3.83 11.96 16.80
C THR A 225 5.02 11.86 15.85
N MET A 226 5.54 13.00 15.42
CA MET A 226 6.72 13.05 14.54
C MET A 226 8.01 12.96 15.37
N ARG A 227 8.87 11.98 15.02
CA ARG A 227 10.17 11.75 15.68
C ARG A 227 11.33 12.50 15.02
N ASN A 228 11.04 13.21 13.93
CA ASN A 228 12.00 14.02 13.17
C ASN A 228 11.33 15.33 12.74
N ASP A 229 12.15 16.32 12.44
CA ASP A 229 11.68 17.63 11.95
C ASP A 229 11.83 17.78 10.44
N LYS A 230 12.65 16.92 9.80
CA LYS A 230 12.92 16.99 8.38
C LYS A 230 13.32 15.65 7.79
N VAL A 231 12.69 15.28 6.67
CA VAL A 231 13.05 14.11 5.87
C VAL A 231 13.24 14.53 4.41
N GLU A 232 14.25 13.97 3.75
CA GLU A 232 14.43 14.06 2.31
C GLU A 232 14.11 12.70 1.70
N LEU A 233 13.22 12.65 0.70
CA LEU A 233 12.96 11.44 -0.09
C LEU A 233 13.62 11.63 -1.46
N ARG A 234 14.50 10.69 -1.83
CA ARG A 234 15.26 10.73 -3.09
C ARG A 234 14.87 9.55 -3.98
N PRO A 235 14.28 9.80 -5.16
CA PRO A 235 14.08 8.79 -6.18
C PRO A 235 15.40 8.31 -6.79
N PHE A 236 15.51 6.99 -7.01
CA PHE A 236 16.61 6.32 -7.70
C PHE A 236 16.07 5.59 -8.93
N ASP A 237 16.84 5.53 -10.00
CA ASP A 237 16.39 4.88 -11.23
C ASP A 237 16.26 3.36 -11.08
N ASP A 238 17.03 2.76 -10.16
CA ASP A 238 16.98 1.34 -9.87
C ASP A 238 17.40 1.02 -8.42
N ALA A 239 17.13 -0.20 -8.01
CA ALA A 239 17.47 -0.70 -6.68
C ALA A 239 18.99 -0.77 -6.44
N ALA A 240 19.81 -1.00 -7.48
CA ALA A 240 21.26 -1.10 -7.33
C ALA A 240 21.91 0.25 -7.02
N SER A 241 21.47 1.32 -7.69
CA SER A 241 21.91 2.68 -7.39
C SER A 241 21.46 3.16 -6.01
N MET A 242 20.28 2.76 -5.57
CA MET A 242 19.78 3.05 -4.22
C MET A 242 20.59 2.31 -3.15
N ASP A 243 20.87 1.02 -3.33
CA ASP A 243 21.69 0.22 -2.39
C ASP A 243 23.13 0.76 -2.30
N LYS A 244 23.71 1.13 -3.45
CA LYS A 244 25.01 1.79 -3.46
C LYS A 244 25.00 3.09 -2.65
N ALA A 245 23.95 3.91 -2.79
CA ALA A 245 23.84 5.16 -2.04
C ALA A 245 23.70 4.92 -0.51
N LEU A 246 23.06 3.82 -0.09
CA LEU A 246 23.00 3.42 1.32
C LEU A 246 24.40 3.03 1.83
N ARG A 247 25.15 2.23 1.07
CA ARG A 247 26.52 1.82 1.41
C ARG A 247 27.54 2.97 1.44
N ASP A 248 27.32 3.99 0.61
CA ASP A 248 28.16 5.19 0.51
C ASP A 248 27.78 6.31 1.49
N ASP A 249 26.88 6.08 2.45
CA ASP A 249 26.34 7.09 3.38
C ASP A 249 25.59 8.28 2.70
N SER A 250 25.20 8.12 1.45
CA SER A 250 24.45 9.17 0.71
C SER A 250 22.97 9.21 1.04
N ILE A 251 22.44 8.10 1.55
CA ILE A 251 21.11 7.97 2.13
C ILE A 251 21.19 7.22 3.46
N ASP A 252 20.22 7.44 4.32
CA ASP A 252 20.13 6.81 5.64
C ASP A 252 19.23 5.56 5.64
N VAL A 253 18.22 5.52 4.73
CA VAL A 253 17.23 4.46 4.63
C VAL A 253 16.96 4.12 3.17
N ALA A 254 16.97 2.83 2.82
CA ALA A 254 16.48 2.31 1.55
C ALA A 254 15.06 1.75 1.79
N GLY A 255 14.04 2.54 1.44
CA GLY A 255 12.68 2.33 1.93
C GLY A 255 11.78 1.49 1.04
N ARG A 256 12.00 1.43 -0.27
CA ARG A 256 11.11 0.69 -1.16
C ARG A 256 11.85 0.10 -2.34
N ALA A 257 11.37 -1.09 -2.71
CA ALA A 257 11.76 -1.89 -3.86
C ALA A 257 13.23 -2.31 -3.87
N MET A 258 13.73 -2.83 -2.75
CA MET A 258 14.96 -3.61 -2.75
C MET A 258 14.75 -4.90 -3.57
N SER A 259 15.71 -5.25 -4.42
CA SER A 259 15.67 -6.50 -5.17
C SER A 259 15.89 -7.70 -4.26
N GLN A 260 15.40 -8.87 -4.68
CA GLN A 260 15.64 -10.14 -3.99
C GLN A 260 17.15 -10.40 -3.77
N ALA A 261 17.98 -10.09 -4.78
CA ALA A 261 19.42 -10.28 -4.70
C ALA A 261 20.06 -9.41 -3.60
N GLN A 262 19.60 -8.16 -3.43
CA GLN A 262 20.07 -7.26 -2.39
C GLN A 262 19.62 -7.72 -1.00
N ILE A 263 18.35 -8.12 -0.85
CA ILE A 263 17.82 -8.66 0.41
C ILE A 263 18.62 -9.90 0.82
N LYS A 264 18.91 -10.79 -0.14
CA LYS A 264 19.74 -11.96 0.09
C LYS A 264 21.18 -11.56 0.49
N ASP A 265 21.79 -10.60 -0.20
CA ASP A 265 23.15 -10.14 0.09
C ASP A 265 23.25 -9.53 1.50
N HIS A 266 22.32 -8.64 1.86
CA HIS A 266 22.27 -8.07 3.21
C HIS A 266 21.98 -9.12 4.31
N THR A 267 21.24 -10.19 3.99
CA THR A 267 20.95 -11.28 4.94
C THR A 267 22.15 -12.21 5.13
N GLU A 268 22.82 -12.62 4.03
CA GLU A 268 23.93 -13.58 4.04
C GLU A 268 25.28 -12.93 4.37
N LYS A 269 25.42 -11.62 4.09
CA LYS A 269 26.62 -10.83 4.32
C LYS A 269 26.25 -9.50 4.96
N PRO A 270 25.80 -9.53 6.22
CA PRO A 270 25.46 -8.27 6.91
C PRO A 270 26.68 -7.35 6.96
N GLU A 271 26.44 -6.07 6.68
CA GLU A 271 27.47 -5.03 6.73
C GLU A 271 27.38 -4.25 8.05
N ASP A 272 28.55 -3.93 8.63
CA ASP A 272 28.61 -3.09 9.81
C ASP A 272 27.95 -1.72 9.53
N GLY A 273 27.06 -1.29 10.41
CA GLY A 273 26.35 -0.02 10.31
C GLY A 273 25.12 -0.01 9.39
N ILE A 274 24.70 -1.18 8.84
CA ILE A 274 23.45 -1.31 8.09
C ILE A 274 22.60 -2.45 8.67
N ASN A 275 21.36 -2.14 8.99
CA ASN A 275 20.38 -3.10 9.49
C ASN A 275 19.28 -3.35 8.43
N LEU A 276 18.94 -4.61 8.21
CA LEU A 276 17.82 -5.03 7.36
C LEU A 276 16.64 -5.41 8.26
N THR A 277 15.50 -4.75 8.05
CA THR A 277 14.25 -5.01 8.76
C THR A 277 13.23 -5.65 7.82
N GLU A 278 12.71 -6.83 8.20
CA GLU A 278 11.61 -7.48 7.50
C GLU A 278 10.27 -6.96 8.03
N VAL A 279 9.34 -6.66 7.12
CA VAL A 279 7.96 -6.25 7.41
C VAL A 279 6.99 -7.16 6.65
N PRO A 280 5.94 -7.70 7.29
CA PRO A 280 4.91 -8.45 6.57
C PRO A 280 4.28 -7.61 5.46
N GLY A 281 4.07 -8.21 4.27
CA GLY A 281 3.40 -7.54 3.16
C GLY A 281 1.95 -8.02 3.00
N LEU A 282 1.17 -7.23 2.28
CA LEU A 282 -0.22 -7.55 1.93
C LEU A 282 -0.42 -7.86 0.45
N GLU A 283 0.65 -7.78 -0.34
CA GLU A 283 0.62 -8.19 -1.74
C GLU A 283 0.41 -9.70 -1.85
N ILE A 284 -0.48 -10.12 -2.75
CA ILE A 284 -0.67 -11.53 -3.09
C ILE A 284 -0.44 -11.78 -4.57
N ARG A 285 0.03 -12.99 -4.90
CA ARG A 285 0.09 -13.51 -6.27
C ARG A 285 -0.80 -14.73 -6.42
N TYR A 286 -1.41 -14.84 -7.59
CA TYR A 286 -2.37 -15.90 -7.86
C TYR A 286 -2.45 -16.24 -9.35
N LEU A 287 -2.92 -17.45 -9.65
CA LEU A 287 -3.45 -17.79 -10.96
C LEU A 287 -4.96 -17.53 -10.99
N GLY A 288 -5.41 -16.70 -11.92
CA GLY A 288 -6.82 -16.50 -12.22
C GLY A 288 -7.28 -17.45 -13.32
N PHE A 289 -8.51 -17.95 -13.21
CA PHE A 289 -9.11 -18.85 -14.20
C PHE A 289 -10.30 -18.18 -14.88
N ASN A 290 -10.27 -18.14 -16.22
CA ASN A 290 -11.47 -17.85 -16.97
C ASN A 290 -12.38 -19.09 -16.94
N THR A 291 -13.30 -19.13 -15.99
CA THR A 291 -14.19 -20.27 -15.76
C THR A 291 -15.16 -20.57 -16.93
N LYS A 292 -15.16 -19.74 -17.99
CA LYS A 292 -15.90 -19.97 -19.24
C LYS A 292 -15.00 -20.57 -20.34
N ALA A 293 -13.68 -20.51 -20.19
CA ALA A 293 -12.75 -21.04 -21.18
C ALA A 293 -12.76 -22.59 -21.21
N PRO A 294 -12.82 -23.22 -22.38
CA PRO A 294 -12.97 -24.68 -22.52
C PRO A 294 -11.94 -25.50 -21.75
N ALA A 295 -10.68 -25.03 -21.69
CA ALA A 295 -9.59 -25.75 -21.03
C ALA A 295 -9.76 -25.87 -19.51
N VAL A 296 -10.45 -24.92 -18.86
CA VAL A 296 -10.55 -24.82 -17.40
C VAL A 296 -11.98 -24.57 -16.88
N LYS A 297 -13.00 -24.64 -17.76
CA LYS A 297 -14.40 -24.51 -17.34
C LYS A 297 -14.83 -25.59 -16.36
N ASP A 298 -14.30 -26.80 -16.53
CA ASP A 298 -14.52 -27.88 -15.58
C ASP A 298 -13.76 -27.57 -14.28
N LYS A 299 -14.50 -27.56 -13.19
CA LYS A 299 -13.95 -27.32 -11.85
C LYS A 299 -12.89 -28.37 -11.48
N ALA A 300 -13.05 -29.62 -11.91
CA ALA A 300 -12.11 -30.69 -11.63
C ALA A 300 -10.70 -30.40 -12.16
N VAL A 301 -10.58 -29.72 -13.30
CA VAL A 301 -9.28 -29.30 -13.86
C VAL A 301 -8.60 -28.30 -12.91
N ARG A 302 -9.34 -27.30 -12.44
CA ARG A 302 -8.80 -26.28 -11.52
C ARG A 302 -8.45 -26.88 -10.14
N GLN A 303 -9.27 -27.79 -9.64
CA GLN A 303 -9.03 -28.53 -8.40
C GLN A 303 -7.79 -29.45 -8.51
N ALA A 304 -7.61 -30.10 -9.65
CA ALA A 304 -6.43 -30.91 -9.91
C ALA A 304 -5.15 -30.05 -9.96
N MET A 305 -5.20 -28.86 -10.59
CA MET A 305 -4.08 -27.91 -10.55
C MET A 305 -3.78 -27.47 -9.11
N ALA A 306 -4.80 -27.18 -8.30
CA ALA A 306 -4.64 -26.82 -6.89
C ALA A 306 -4.01 -27.94 -6.04
N SER A 307 -4.24 -29.21 -6.43
CA SER A 307 -3.67 -30.40 -5.77
C SER A 307 -2.23 -30.70 -6.19
N VAL A 308 -1.76 -30.20 -7.34
CA VAL A 308 -0.41 -30.45 -7.87
C VAL A 308 0.57 -29.35 -7.51
N VAL A 309 0.10 -28.08 -7.48
CA VAL A 309 1.00 -26.92 -7.29
C VAL A 309 1.59 -26.91 -5.88
N ASP A 310 2.91 -27.07 -5.82
CA ASP A 310 3.72 -26.94 -4.61
C ASP A 310 4.14 -25.48 -4.42
N ARG A 311 3.42 -24.78 -3.55
CA ARG A 311 3.66 -23.37 -3.23
C ARG A 311 4.96 -23.19 -2.46
N GLY A 312 5.30 -24.14 -1.57
CA GLY A 312 6.53 -24.11 -0.78
C GLY A 312 7.77 -24.22 -1.67
N ALA A 313 7.79 -25.19 -2.59
CA ALA A 313 8.87 -25.33 -3.56
C ALA A 313 8.95 -24.14 -4.53
N LEU A 314 7.79 -23.59 -4.94
CA LEU A 314 7.72 -22.40 -5.79
C LEU A 314 8.40 -21.20 -5.12
N VAL A 315 7.98 -20.88 -3.90
CA VAL A 315 8.51 -19.75 -3.13
C VAL A 315 10.00 -19.95 -2.84
N SER A 316 10.39 -21.11 -2.31
CA SER A 316 11.79 -21.40 -1.96
C SER A 316 12.73 -21.28 -3.17
N LYS A 317 12.27 -21.74 -4.35
CA LYS A 317 13.08 -21.73 -5.57
C LYS A 317 13.18 -20.35 -6.22
N VAL A 318 12.08 -19.56 -6.20
CA VAL A 318 11.98 -18.33 -6.99
C VAL A 318 12.16 -17.08 -6.14
N TYR A 319 11.56 -17.04 -4.95
CA TYR A 319 11.45 -15.83 -4.15
C TYR A 319 12.31 -15.85 -2.86
N GLY A 320 12.70 -17.06 -2.40
CA GLY A 320 13.49 -17.21 -1.18
C GLY A 320 12.82 -16.50 0.02
N PRO A 321 13.52 -15.60 0.72
CA PRO A 321 13.00 -14.93 1.92
C PRO A 321 11.95 -13.85 1.61
N THR A 322 11.79 -13.43 0.34
CA THR A 322 10.95 -12.26 -0.02
C THR A 322 9.46 -12.57 -0.14
N ALA A 323 9.07 -13.84 -0.03
CA ALA A 323 7.68 -14.27 -0.07
C ALA A 323 7.45 -15.46 0.84
N GLU A 324 6.18 -15.76 1.10
CA GLU A 324 5.75 -16.97 1.80
C GLU A 324 4.55 -17.61 1.10
N PRO A 325 4.37 -18.95 1.18
CA PRO A 325 3.25 -19.64 0.55
C PRO A 325 1.91 -19.12 1.07
N LEU A 326 0.94 -18.93 0.18
CA LEU A 326 -0.40 -18.48 0.53
C LEU A 326 -1.46 -19.52 0.16
N TYR A 327 -2.28 -19.91 1.14
CA TYR A 327 -3.33 -20.92 1.01
C TYR A 327 -4.74 -20.32 1.12
N SER A 328 -4.86 -19.03 0.86
CA SER A 328 -6.09 -18.24 0.89
C SER A 328 -6.01 -17.04 -0.05
N LEU A 329 -7.15 -16.39 -0.35
CA LEU A 329 -7.15 -15.07 -0.97
C LEU A 329 -6.74 -13.97 0.02
N ILE A 330 -7.00 -14.18 1.31
CA ILE A 330 -6.75 -13.20 2.36
C ILE A 330 -5.37 -13.50 2.95
N PRO A 331 -4.43 -12.52 2.99
CA PRO A 331 -3.11 -12.70 3.58
C PRO A 331 -3.15 -13.08 5.07
N SER A 332 -2.08 -13.73 5.53
CA SER A 332 -1.97 -14.24 6.90
C SER A 332 -2.06 -13.15 7.98
N SER A 333 -1.65 -11.94 7.66
CA SER A 333 -1.69 -10.77 8.56
C SER A 333 -3.02 -10.02 8.59
N VAL A 334 -4.02 -10.42 7.77
CA VAL A 334 -5.34 -9.77 7.70
C VAL A 334 -6.36 -10.56 8.50
N THR A 335 -7.14 -9.87 9.34
CA THR A 335 -8.24 -10.48 10.11
C THR A 335 -9.16 -11.27 9.19
N GLY A 336 -9.57 -12.47 9.60
CA GLY A 336 -10.44 -13.34 8.81
C GLY A 336 -9.68 -14.23 7.82
N HIS A 337 -8.33 -14.24 7.83
CA HIS A 337 -7.55 -15.24 7.12
C HIS A 337 -7.92 -16.67 7.52
N ALA A 338 -7.96 -17.57 6.55
CA ALA A 338 -8.15 -19.01 6.75
C ALA A 338 -7.27 -19.80 5.77
N THR A 339 -6.89 -21.00 6.14
CA THR A 339 -6.00 -21.88 5.37
C THR A 339 -6.76 -22.80 4.40
N SER A 340 -7.87 -22.31 3.81
CA SER A 340 -8.88 -23.14 3.14
C SER A 340 -8.35 -24.00 2.00
N PHE A 341 -7.28 -23.59 1.31
CA PHE A 341 -6.68 -24.40 0.25
C PHE A 341 -5.87 -25.57 0.81
N ILE A 342 -5.05 -25.38 1.85
CA ILE A 342 -4.31 -26.49 2.46
C ILE A 342 -5.28 -27.45 3.19
N ASP A 343 -6.32 -26.92 3.82
CA ASP A 343 -7.36 -27.74 4.47
C ASP A 343 -8.12 -28.61 3.46
N THR A 344 -8.32 -28.11 2.22
CA THR A 344 -9.06 -28.83 1.17
C THR A 344 -8.17 -29.79 0.40
N TYR A 345 -6.97 -29.37 0.03
CA TYR A 345 -6.11 -30.12 -0.91
C TYR A 345 -4.96 -30.84 -0.20
N GLY A 346 -4.53 -30.38 0.98
CA GLY A 346 -3.35 -30.89 1.66
C GLY A 346 -2.05 -30.51 0.97
N GLU A 347 -1.01 -31.25 1.25
CA GLU A 347 0.27 -31.18 0.54
C GLU A 347 0.11 -31.61 -0.93
N PRO A 348 1.04 -31.23 -1.83
CA PRO A 348 0.97 -31.58 -3.24
C PRO A 348 0.80 -33.09 -3.46
N ASP A 349 -0.28 -33.48 -4.17
CA ASP A 349 -0.65 -34.89 -4.37
C ASP A 349 -1.15 -35.14 -5.81
N THR A 350 -0.26 -35.69 -6.64
CA THR A 350 -0.57 -36.07 -8.02
C THR A 350 -1.60 -37.19 -8.10
N ALA A 351 -1.62 -38.13 -7.14
CA ALA A 351 -2.60 -39.24 -7.14
C ALA A 351 -4.02 -38.74 -6.84
N LYS A 352 -4.15 -37.81 -5.91
CA LYS A 352 -5.41 -37.08 -5.62
C LYS A 352 -5.89 -36.30 -6.85
N ALA A 353 -5.00 -35.56 -7.49
CA ALA A 353 -5.31 -34.80 -8.71
C ALA A 353 -5.78 -35.74 -9.85
N ALA A 354 -5.08 -36.85 -10.08
CA ALA A 354 -5.48 -37.85 -11.06
C ALA A 354 -6.85 -38.45 -10.77
N LYS A 355 -7.16 -38.71 -9.49
CA LYS A 355 -8.48 -39.20 -9.09
C LYS A 355 -9.58 -38.16 -9.37
N ILE A 356 -9.35 -36.89 -9.04
CA ILE A 356 -10.31 -35.80 -9.31
C ILE A 356 -10.64 -35.75 -10.82
N LEU A 357 -9.65 -35.80 -11.69
CA LEU A 357 -9.85 -35.72 -13.14
C LEU A 357 -10.58 -36.97 -13.67
N ARG A 358 -10.22 -38.17 -13.20
CA ARG A 358 -10.89 -39.42 -13.60
C ARG A 358 -12.36 -39.45 -13.20
N ASP A 359 -12.66 -39.04 -11.94
CA ASP A 359 -14.03 -39.04 -11.42
C ASP A 359 -14.92 -38.06 -12.18
N ALA A 360 -14.33 -37.00 -12.75
CA ALA A 360 -15.01 -36.03 -13.61
C ALA A 360 -15.02 -36.42 -15.10
N GLY A 361 -14.40 -37.54 -15.50
CA GLY A 361 -14.32 -37.95 -16.90
C GLY A 361 -13.41 -37.07 -17.77
N VAL A 362 -12.51 -36.30 -17.17
CA VAL A 362 -11.57 -35.41 -17.89
C VAL A 362 -10.43 -36.22 -18.47
N GLN A 363 -10.21 -36.05 -19.76
CA GLN A 363 -9.09 -36.70 -20.47
C GLN A 363 -7.76 -36.02 -20.12
N THR A 364 -6.71 -36.80 -19.89
CA THR A 364 -5.35 -36.31 -19.60
C THR A 364 -4.38 -36.72 -20.72
N PRO A 365 -3.32 -35.92 -20.97
CA PRO A 365 -3.00 -34.66 -20.31
C PRO A 365 -3.91 -33.51 -20.77
N VAL A 366 -4.30 -32.67 -19.80
CA VAL A 366 -5.07 -31.43 -20.08
C VAL A 366 -4.12 -30.39 -20.66
N LYS A 367 -4.41 -29.91 -21.88
CA LYS A 367 -3.63 -28.83 -22.51
C LYS A 367 -4.05 -27.47 -22.01
N VAL A 368 -3.09 -26.68 -21.50
CA VAL A 368 -3.34 -25.33 -20.98
C VAL A 368 -2.15 -24.40 -21.21
N THR A 369 -2.43 -23.14 -21.54
CA THR A 369 -1.41 -22.08 -21.56
C THR A 369 -1.59 -21.19 -20.34
N LEU A 370 -0.49 -21.00 -19.60
CA LEU A 370 -0.42 -20.03 -18.52
C LEU A 370 0.13 -18.71 -19.09
N HIS A 371 -0.63 -17.64 -18.97
CA HIS A 371 -0.26 -16.30 -19.44
C HIS A 371 0.26 -15.45 -18.29
N TYR A 372 1.32 -14.70 -18.51
CA TYR A 372 1.90 -13.77 -17.52
C TYR A 372 2.38 -12.48 -18.18
N THR A 373 2.58 -11.44 -17.38
CA THR A 373 3.17 -10.18 -17.85
C THR A 373 4.67 -10.19 -17.64
N THR A 374 5.42 -9.61 -18.60
CA THR A 374 6.89 -9.64 -18.61
C THR A 374 7.55 -8.44 -17.94
N ASP A 375 6.82 -7.36 -17.70
CA ASP A 375 7.35 -6.02 -17.36
C ASP A 375 6.63 -5.33 -16.21
N HIS A 376 5.81 -6.05 -15.42
CA HIS A 376 4.99 -5.41 -14.38
C HIS A 376 5.30 -5.87 -12.95
N TYR A 377 5.60 -7.16 -12.75
CA TYR A 377 5.74 -7.76 -11.41
C TYR A 377 7.18 -8.18 -11.05
N GLY A 378 8.16 -7.74 -11.81
CA GLY A 378 9.56 -8.06 -11.58
C GLY A 378 10.09 -9.21 -12.43
N SER A 379 11.41 -9.35 -12.43
CA SER A 379 12.16 -10.30 -13.26
C SER A 379 11.90 -11.77 -12.91
N GLU A 380 11.49 -12.03 -11.66
CA GLU A 380 11.22 -13.36 -11.12
C GLU A 380 9.93 -13.99 -11.70
N THR A 381 9.04 -13.17 -12.27
CA THR A 381 7.76 -13.63 -12.82
C THR A 381 7.94 -14.73 -13.88
N ALA A 382 8.91 -14.58 -14.78
CA ALA A 382 9.18 -15.60 -15.78
C ALA A 382 9.65 -16.92 -15.16
N GLN A 383 10.48 -16.86 -14.11
CA GLN A 383 10.97 -18.03 -13.38
C GLN A 383 9.84 -18.72 -12.60
N GLU A 384 8.89 -17.94 -12.04
CA GLU A 384 7.67 -18.45 -11.41
C GLU A 384 6.86 -19.30 -12.38
N PHE A 385 6.61 -18.77 -13.59
CA PHE A 385 5.82 -19.49 -14.60
C PHE A 385 6.55 -20.71 -15.17
N GLU A 386 7.89 -20.67 -15.30
CA GLU A 386 8.69 -21.84 -15.62
C GLU A 386 8.60 -22.93 -14.52
N ALA A 387 8.62 -22.52 -13.24
CA ALA A 387 8.48 -23.45 -12.13
C ALA A 387 7.07 -24.08 -12.10
N LEU A 388 6.01 -23.30 -12.29
CA LEU A 388 4.63 -23.79 -12.40
C LEU A 388 4.46 -24.77 -13.56
N ARG A 389 4.97 -24.43 -14.74
CA ARG A 389 5.00 -25.33 -15.91
C ARG A 389 5.70 -26.64 -15.57
N GLY A 390 6.86 -26.55 -14.93
CA GLY A 390 7.64 -27.71 -14.51
C GLY A 390 6.87 -28.65 -13.59
N GLN A 391 6.25 -28.11 -12.53
CA GLN A 391 5.45 -28.89 -11.57
C GLN A 391 4.25 -29.56 -12.23
N LEU A 392 3.47 -28.81 -13.02
CA LEU A 392 2.27 -29.32 -13.66
C LEU A 392 2.61 -30.41 -14.71
N ASN A 393 3.63 -30.20 -15.55
CA ASN A 393 4.06 -31.17 -16.54
C ASN A 393 4.67 -32.44 -15.90
N ALA A 394 5.38 -32.30 -14.78
CA ALA A 394 5.94 -33.44 -14.04
C ALA A 394 4.85 -34.40 -13.54
N SER A 395 3.65 -33.91 -13.26
CA SER A 395 2.49 -34.72 -12.87
C SER A 395 1.99 -35.64 -13.98
N LYS A 396 2.33 -35.38 -15.26
CA LYS A 396 1.79 -36.02 -16.47
C LYS A 396 0.27 -35.88 -16.66
N LEU A 397 -0.38 -35.10 -15.80
CA LEU A 397 -1.81 -34.81 -15.91
C LEU A 397 -2.10 -33.58 -16.77
N PHE A 398 -1.09 -32.75 -16.97
CA PHE A 398 -1.16 -31.50 -17.74
C PHE A 398 -0.08 -31.45 -18.83
N ASP A 399 -0.39 -30.78 -19.93
CA ASP A 399 0.53 -30.33 -20.98
C ASP A 399 0.50 -28.81 -21.01
N VAL A 400 1.43 -28.18 -20.28
CA VAL A 400 1.44 -26.78 -19.99
C VAL A 400 2.43 -26.03 -20.88
N GLN A 401 1.94 -25.00 -21.56
CA GLN A 401 2.73 -23.97 -22.20
C GLN A 401 2.68 -22.68 -21.37
N ILE A 402 3.69 -21.82 -21.49
CA ILE A 402 3.71 -20.49 -20.89
C ILE A 402 3.84 -19.42 -21.95
N GLN A 403 3.22 -18.25 -21.74
CA GLN A 403 3.30 -17.14 -22.66
C GLN A 403 3.41 -15.82 -21.90
N GLY A 404 4.56 -15.15 -22.06
CA GLY A 404 4.79 -13.80 -21.56
C GLY A 404 4.27 -12.74 -22.53
N THR A 405 3.71 -11.66 -21.99
CA THR A 405 3.18 -10.52 -22.76
C THR A 405 3.40 -9.25 -21.97
N GLU A 406 3.78 -8.15 -22.62
CA GLU A 406 3.92 -6.82 -21.99
C GLU A 406 2.60 -6.37 -21.36
N TRP A 407 2.66 -5.71 -20.20
CA TRP A 407 1.49 -5.30 -19.41
C TRP A 407 0.45 -4.52 -20.23
N ALA A 408 0.90 -3.58 -21.05
CA ALA A 408 0.02 -2.76 -21.88
C ALA A 408 -0.87 -3.57 -22.84
N LYS A 409 -0.43 -4.77 -23.23
CA LYS A 409 -1.19 -5.72 -24.07
C LYS A 409 -1.87 -6.79 -23.22
N PHE A 410 -1.19 -7.23 -22.16
CA PHE A 410 -1.65 -8.30 -21.28
C PHE A 410 -2.95 -7.95 -20.56
N ARG A 411 -3.01 -6.80 -19.91
CA ARG A 411 -4.16 -6.42 -19.08
C ARG A 411 -5.46 -6.24 -19.90
N PRO A 412 -5.46 -5.55 -21.06
CA PRO A 412 -6.64 -5.52 -21.93
C PRO A 412 -7.10 -6.89 -22.43
N ALA A 413 -6.17 -7.78 -22.81
CA ALA A 413 -6.48 -9.13 -23.26
C ALA A 413 -7.11 -9.97 -22.13
N GLN A 414 -6.55 -9.88 -20.92
CA GLN A 414 -7.11 -10.53 -19.74
C GLN A 414 -8.54 -10.05 -19.45
N LYS A 415 -8.78 -8.72 -19.52
CA LYS A 415 -10.12 -8.14 -19.32
C LYS A 415 -11.14 -8.60 -20.36
N ARG A 416 -10.73 -8.85 -21.60
CA ARG A 416 -11.63 -9.42 -22.65
C ARG A 416 -11.90 -10.91 -22.46
N GLY A 417 -11.13 -11.58 -21.57
CA GLY A 417 -11.24 -13.02 -21.34
C GLY A 417 -10.49 -13.87 -22.37
N ASP A 418 -9.46 -13.31 -23.04
CA ASP A 418 -8.66 -14.00 -24.06
C ASP A 418 -7.81 -15.13 -23.48
N TYR A 419 -7.53 -15.10 -22.18
CA TYR A 419 -6.68 -16.06 -21.46
C TYR A 419 -7.49 -17.04 -20.64
N ALA A 420 -7.23 -18.33 -20.78
CA ALA A 420 -7.85 -19.38 -19.96
C ALA A 420 -7.29 -19.38 -18.52
N VAL A 421 -5.96 -19.25 -18.40
CA VAL A 421 -5.25 -19.13 -17.11
C VAL A 421 -4.24 -18.00 -17.19
N TYR A 422 -4.21 -17.16 -16.19
CA TYR A 422 -3.33 -16.00 -16.16
C TYR A 422 -2.82 -15.71 -14.73
N GLY A 423 -1.60 -15.19 -14.63
CA GLY A 423 -1.04 -14.74 -13.37
C GLY A 423 -1.24 -13.24 -13.18
N LEU A 424 -1.73 -12.87 -12.00
CA LEU A 424 -1.83 -11.49 -11.56
C LEU A 424 -1.43 -11.36 -10.09
N GLY A 425 -1.17 -10.13 -9.69
CA GLY A 425 -1.03 -9.72 -8.30
C GLY A 425 -2.19 -8.86 -7.84
N TRP A 426 -2.35 -8.78 -6.54
CA TRP A 426 -3.24 -7.82 -5.91
C TRP A 426 -2.49 -7.11 -4.78
N PHE A 427 -2.52 -5.78 -4.83
CA PHE A 427 -2.11 -4.88 -3.76
C PHE A 427 -3.37 -4.25 -3.21
N PRO A 428 -3.69 -4.43 -1.93
CA PRO A 428 -4.94 -3.91 -1.38
C PRO A 428 -4.88 -2.39 -1.21
N ASP A 429 -6.01 -1.73 -1.44
CA ASP A 429 -6.16 -0.29 -1.15
C ASP A 429 -6.20 -0.03 0.36
N TYR A 430 -6.64 -1.02 1.12
CA TYR A 430 -6.72 -0.99 2.59
C TYR A 430 -6.73 -2.41 3.18
N PRO A 431 -6.27 -2.59 4.44
CA PRO A 431 -6.08 -3.90 5.07
C PRO A 431 -7.38 -4.48 5.65
N ASP A 432 -8.38 -4.73 4.80
CA ASP A 432 -9.63 -5.40 5.18
C ASP A 432 -9.89 -6.61 4.27
N PRO A 433 -10.47 -7.72 4.80
CA PRO A 433 -10.80 -8.90 4.00
C PRO A 433 -11.68 -8.60 2.77
N ASP A 434 -12.59 -7.60 2.84
CA ASP A 434 -13.44 -7.22 1.72
C ASP A 434 -12.60 -6.82 0.48
N ASN A 435 -11.45 -6.20 0.69
CA ASN A 435 -10.54 -5.81 -0.40
C ASN A 435 -9.82 -6.99 -1.08
N TYR A 436 -9.95 -8.20 -0.51
CA TYR A 436 -9.50 -9.46 -1.13
C TYR A 436 -10.65 -10.33 -1.63
N VAL A 437 -11.88 -9.91 -1.41
CA VAL A 437 -13.10 -10.64 -1.80
C VAL A 437 -13.83 -9.90 -2.92
N ALA A 438 -14.19 -8.64 -2.71
CA ALA A 438 -14.99 -7.89 -3.66
C ALA A 438 -14.33 -7.70 -5.03
N PRO A 439 -13.04 -7.36 -5.16
CA PRO A 439 -12.39 -7.19 -6.45
C PRO A 439 -12.40 -8.45 -7.33
N PHE A 440 -12.60 -9.63 -6.73
CA PHE A 440 -12.59 -10.92 -7.38
C PHE A 440 -13.97 -11.52 -7.61
N LEU A 441 -14.89 -11.34 -6.64
CA LEU A 441 -16.10 -12.16 -6.53
C LEU A 441 -17.40 -11.38 -6.63
N ASP A 442 -17.37 -10.05 -6.42
CA ASP A 442 -18.57 -9.22 -6.46
C ASP A 442 -19.13 -9.09 -7.89
N SER A 443 -20.36 -8.59 -8.04
CA SER A 443 -21.02 -8.40 -9.34
C SER A 443 -20.22 -7.50 -10.27
N ASP A 444 -19.72 -6.39 -9.74
CA ASP A 444 -18.90 -5.40 -10.45
C ASP A 444 -17.41 -5.55 -10.09
N ASN A 445 -16.90 -6.78 -10.11
CA ASN A 445 -15.53 -7.05 -9.68
C ASN A 445 -14.50 -6.35 -10.58
N PHE A 446 -13.57 -5.65 -9.97
CA PHE A 446 -12.54 -4.85 -10.64
C PHE A 446 -11.64 -5.68 -11.58
N LEU A 447 -11.42 -6.95 -11.23
CA LEU A 447 -10.55 -7.84 -11.99
C LEU A 447 -11.23 -8.46 -13.21
N ASN A 448 -12.54 -8.23 -13.36
CA ASN A 448 -13.37 -8.74 -14.45
C ASN A 448 -13.30 -10.28 -14.56
N THR A 449 -13.37 -10.96 -13.42
CA THR A 449 -13.41 -12.43 -13.39
C THR A 449 -14.79 -12.93 -13.82
N PRO A 450 -14.90 -13.94 -14.70
CA PRO A 450 -16.19 -14.43 -15.18
C PRO A 450 -16.89 -15.38 -14.19
N TYR A 451 -16.26 -15.67 -13.05
CA TYR A 451 -16.83 -16.55 -12.04
C TYR A 451 -18.01 -15.90 -11.32
N VAL A 452 -19.05 -16.67 -11.11
CA VAL A 452 -20.26 -16.27 -10.40
C VAL A 452 -20.61 -17.30 -9.35
N ASN A 453 -20.78 -16.85 -8.12
CA ASN A 453 -21.40 -17.63 -7.05
C ASN A 453 -22.47 -16.77 -6.35
N GLN A 454 -23.72 -17.15 -6.54
CA GLN A 454 -24.87 -16.40 -6.05
C GLN A 454 -24.84 -16.22 -4.52
N SER A 455 -24.47 -17.29 -3.77
CA SER A 455 -24.40 -17.20 -2.31
C SER A 455 -23.34 -16.18 -1.84
N VAL A 456 -22.24 -16.06 -2.55
CA VAL A 456 -21.20 -15.06 -2.25
C VAL A 456 -21.72 -13.65 -2.55
N ARG A 457 -22.27 -13.43 -3.75
CA ARG A 457 -22.68 -12.11 -4.22
C ARG A 457 -23.91 -11.57 -3.50
N ASP A 458 -24.95 -12.40 -3.37
CA ASP A 458 -26.26 -11.90 -2.92
C ASP A 458 -26.41 -11.98 -1.41
N ARG A 459 -25.57 -12.75 -0.71
CA ARG A 459 -25.70 -12.95 0.73
C ARG A 459 -24.42 -12.64 1.51
N LEU A 460 -23.29 -13.30 1.20
CA LEU A 460 -22.12 -13.25 2.08
C LEU A 460 -21.40 -11.89 2.00
N ILE A 461 -21.16 -11.33 0.80
CA ILE A 461 -20.58 -9.99 0.66
C ILE A 461 -21.48 -8.92 1.29
N PRO A 462 -22.80 -8.84 0.97
CA PRO A 462 -23.69 -7.89 1.64
C PRO A 462 -23.75 -8.07 3.17
N GLN A 463 -23.72 -9.31 3.67
CA GLN A 463 -23.69 -9.58 5.11
C GLN A 463 -22.41 -9.04 5.75
N SER A 464 -21.24 -9.25 5.14
CA SER A 464 -19.98 -8.74 5.67
C SER A 464 -19.94 -7.21 5.71
N ARG A 465 -20.60 -6.53 4.77
CA ARG A 465 -20.65 -5.07 4.67
C ARG A 465 -21.60 -4.40 5.65
N ARG A 466 -22.53 -5.15 6.26
CA ARG A 466 -23.36 -4.64 7.36
C ARG A 466 -22.69 -4.73 8.72
N GLU A 467 -21.69 -5.59 8.85
CA GLU A 467 -21.04 -5.86 10.14
C GLU A 467 -19.89 -4.87 10.40
N ALA A 468 -20.17 -3.84 11.18
CA ALA A 468 -19.20 -2.80 11.54
C ALA A 468 -18.04 -3.36 12.39
N ASP A 469 -18.28 -4.40 13.20
CA ASP A 469 -17.22 -5.15 13.85
C ASP A 469 -16.61 -6.17 12.88
N ARG A 470 -15.47 -5.82 12.30
CA ARG A 470 -14.78 -6.66 11.30
C ARG A 470 -14.35 -8.02 11.87
N THR A 471 -14.12 -8.12 13.18
CA THR A 471 -13.86 -9.40 13.85
C THR A 471 -15.11 -10.29 13.85
N ALA A 472 -16.28 -9.72 14.07
CA ALA A 472 -17.56 -10.44 14.01
C ALA A 472 -17.90 -10.88 12.56
N ALA A 473 -17.36 -10.23 11.53
CA ALA A 473 -17.50 -10.64 10.14
C ALA A 473 -16.60 -11.85 9.75
N THR A 474 -15.63 -12.24 10.57
CA THR A 474 -14.69 -13.36 10.30
C THR A 474 -15.38 -14.64 9.81
N PRO A 475 -16.46 -15.17 10.43
CA PRO A 475 -17.11 -16.39 9.96
C PRO A 475 -17.66 -16.29 8.53
N VAL A 476 -18.06 -15.07 8.12
CA VAL A 476 -18.53 -14.82 6.75
C VAL A 476 -17.38 -14.95 5.76
N PHE A 477 -16.24 -14.34 6.05
CA PHE A 477 -15.04 -14.43 5.21
C PHE A 477 -14.46 -15.84 5.17
N GLU A 478 -14.47 -16.59 6.27
CA GLU A 478 -14.10 -18.01 6.27
C GLU A 478 -15.01 -18.83 5.35
N GLN A 479 -16.31 -18.57 5.36
CA GLN A 479 -17.25 -19.25 4.47
C GLN A 479 -16.97 -18.92 2.99
N ILE A 480 -16.64 -17.67 2.67
CA ILE A 480 -16.26 -17.27 1.31
C ILE A 480 -14.99 -18.01 0.87
N GLN A 481 -13.97 -18.04 1.72
CA GLN A 481 -12.69 -18.71 1.42
C GLN A 481 -12.87 -20.22 1.18
N LYS A 482 -13.75 -20.89 1.95
CA LYS A 482 -14.12 -22.31 1.73
C LYS A 482 -14.79 -22.51 0.35
N ILE A 483 -15.66 -21.58 -0.06
CA ILE A 483 -16.29 -21.62 -1.39
C ILE A 483 -15.23 -21.43 -2.48
N VAL A 484 -14.31 -20.47 -2.31
CA VAL A 484 -13.21 -20.23 -3.26
C VAL A 484 -12.30 -21.46 -3.37
N ALA A 485 -11.92 -22.07 -2.26
CA ALA A 485 -11.10 -23.28 -2.28
C ALA A 485 -11.84 -24.45 -2.96
N LYS A 486 -13.15 -24.57 -2.78
CA LYS A 486 -13.97 -25.62 -3.42
C LYS A 486 -14.13 -25.42 -4.93
N ASP A 487 -14.34 -24.20 -5.38
CA ASP A 487 -14.66 -23.89 -6.79
C ASP A 487 -13.43 -23.49 -7.62
N VAL A 488 -12.36 -23.08 -6.96
CA VAL A 488 -11.07 -22.65 -7.53
C VAL A 488 -11.23 -21.69 -8.71
N PRO A 489 -11.92 -20.56 -8.54
CA PRO A 489 -11.92 -19.52 -9.56
C PRO A 489 -10.57 -18.80 -9.63
N ILE A 490 -9.79 -18.89 -8.55
CA ILE A 490 -8.50 -18.30 -8.31
C ILE A 490 -7.68 -19.30 -7.49
N LEU A 491 -6.41 -19.45 -7.83
CA LEU A 491 -5.46 -20.26 -7.07
C LEU A 491 -4.41 -19.33 -6.44
N PRO A 492 -4.51 -19.01 -5.14
CA PRO A 492 -3.47 -18.24 -4.44
C PRO A 492 -2.15 -19.00 -4.48
N LEU A 493 -1.05 -18.29 -4.69
CA LEU A 493 0.30 -18.86 -4.77
C LEU A 493 1.15 -18.46 -3.58
N TRP A 494 1.29 -17.13 -3.36
CA TRP A 494 2.16 -16.60 -2.32
C TRP A 494 1.74 -15.18 -1.92
N GLN A 495 2.18 -14.75 -0.75
CA GLN A 495 2.15 -13.37 -0.30
C GLN A 495 3.56 -12.81 -0.16
N GLY A 496 3.74 -11.54 -0.48
CA GLY A 496 5.02 -10.85 -0.43
C GLY A 496 5.38 -10.42 0.99
N LYS A 497 6.70 -10.28 1.21
CA LYS A 497 7.28 -9.61 2.36
C LYS A 497 7.95 -8.33 1.90
N GLN A 498 8.06 -7.37 2.79
CA GLN A 498 8.70 -6.09 2.55
C GLN A 498 9.97 -5.98 3.37
N TYR A 499 10.92 -5.21 2.89
CA TYR A 499 12.20 -5.00 3.56
C TYR A 499 12.59 -3.53 3.53
N VAL A 500 13.16 -3.07 4.62
CA VAL A 500 13.77 -1.74 4.77
C VAL A 500 15.19 -1.94 5.26
N ALA A 501 16.15 -1.41 4.53
CA ALA A 501 17.54 -1.34 5.00
C ALA A 501 17.84 0.08 5.49
N ALA A 502 18.45 0.20 6.65
CA ALA A 502 18.75 1.50 7.26
C ALA A 502 20.09 1.49 7.97
N ARG A 503 20.68 2.68 8.10
CA ARG A 503 21.86 2.92 8.93
C ARG A 503 21.53 2.65 10.40
N ASP A 504 22.52 2.20 11.18
CA ASP A 504 22.37 1.80 12.58
C ASP A 504 22.04 2.96 13.55
N ASP A 505 22.29 4.20 13.14
CA ASP A 505 21.88 5.41 13.85
C ASP A 505 20.43 5.85 13.57
N ILE A 506 19.70 5.13 12.71
CA ILE A 506 18.28 5.39 12.43
C ILE A 506 17.40 4.48 13.29
N THR A 507 16.51 5.09 14.04
CA THR A 507 15.55 4.42 14.92
C THR A 507 14.13 4.43 14.34
N GLY A 508 13.27 3.51 14.79
CA GLY A 508 11.86 3.42 14.34
C GLY A 508 11.69 2.84 12.95
N VAL A 509 12.73 2.24 12.38
CA VAL A 509 12.73 1.63 11.04
C VAL A 509 11.68 0.53 10.94
N GLU A 510 11.49 -0.26 11.98
CA GLU A 510 10.50 -1.34 12.09
C GLU A 510 9.03 -0.85 11.98
N TRP A 511 8.82 0.46 12.12
CA TRP A 511 7.52 1.11 12.02
C TRP A 511 7.40 2.05 10.82
N SER A 512 8.49 2.28 10.10
CA SER A 512 8.55 3.24 8.99
C SER A 512 7.84 2.76 7.72
N LEU A 513 7.57 1.47 7.63
CA LEU A 513 6.80 0.85 6.56
C LEU A 513 5.77 -0.08 7.20
N ASN A 514 4.50 0.12 6.87
CA ASN A 514 3.46 -0.77 7.36
C ASN A 514 3.17 -1.92 6.37
N THR A 515 2.28 -2.82 6.76
CA THR A 515 1.90 -3.98 5.95
C THR A 515 1.28 -3.62 4.60
N SER A 516 0.63 -2.45 4.49
CA SER A 516 0.04 -1.92 3.24
C SER A 516 1.05 -1.20 2.33
N SER A 517 2.34 -1.26 2.64
CA SER A 517 3.42 -0.50 1.96
C SER A 517 3.32 1.02 2.13
N ASP A 518 2.63 1.47 3.16
CA ASP A 518 2.59 2.88 3.51
C ASP A 518 3.90 3.27 4.20
N LEU A 519 4.57 4.26 3.64
CA LEU A 519 5.79 4.83 4.20
C LEU A 519 5.41 5.85 5.29
N LEU A 520 5.81 5.59 6.53
CA LEU A 520 5.49 6.40 7.71
C LEU A 520 6.73 7.18 8.14
N LEU A 521 7.05 8.27 7.44
CA LEU A 521 8.28 9.06 7.65
C LEU A 521 8.38 9.63 9.07
N TRP A 522 7.27 9.86 9.73
CA TRP A 522 7.22 10.36 11.12
C TRP A 522 7.71 9.36 12.17
N GLU A 523 7.79 8.07 11.83
CA GLU A 523 8.31 7.04 12.75
C GLU A 523 9.84 7.02 12.79
N LEU A 524 10.49 7.53 11.74
CA LEU A 524 11.95 7.57 11.69
C LEU A 524 12.51 8.60 12.66
N GLY A 525 13.53 8.22 13.42
CA GLY A 525 14.30 9.09 14.28
C GLY A 525 15.81 8.89 14.05
N ARG A 526 16.62 9.79 14.60
CA ARG A 526 18.09 9.64 14.62
C ARG A 526 18.56 9.57 16.07
N GLY A 527 19.42 8.62 16.37
CA GLY A 527 19.96 8.39 17.70
C GLY A 527 20.41 6.95 17.89
N THR A 528 20.93 6.64 19.06
CA THR A 528 21.16 5.24 19.47
C THR A 528 19.84 4.65 19.99
N ALA A 529 19.48 3.46 19.54
CA ALA A 529 18.30 2.73 19.99
C ALA A 529 18.36 2.42 21.49
#